data_e06614c16e814bf99fde03f7e0d25dd8
#
_entry.id   e06614c16e814bf99fde03f7e0d25dd8
#
_cell.length_a   1.000
_cell.length_b   1.000
_cell.length_c   1.000
_cell.angle_alpha   90.00
_cell.angle_beta   90.00
_cell.angle_gamma   90.00
#
_symmetry.space_group_name_H-M   'P 1'
#
loop_
_entity.id
_entity.type
_entity.pdbx_description
1 polymer ?
#
loop_
_entity_poly.entity_id
_entity_poly.type
_entity_poly.pdbx_seq_one_letter_code
_entity_poly.pdbx_strand_id
1 'polypeptide(L)'
;MALLKHSADRWPVFFILSLSALDFALYFLVSNPYVLGVYFYLMIIPKSQICAWNHHHQHAPTFIQTPLNRLLEFFYALHTGVTTNLWTLHHVHGHHNNFLDQKMDESRWTRGDGTQMGELEYSLKIAATAYYRGYQVGKKHPKEQRDFILF
;
A
#
# COMPACT_ATOMS: atom_id res chain seq x y z
N MET A 1 -25.52 -2.76 15.66
CA MET A 1 -24.74 -3.70 14.82
C MET A 1 -23.27 -3.28 14.87
N ALA A 2 -22.33 -4.24 14.94
CA ALA A 2 -20.91 -3.91 14.89
C ALA A 2 -20.54 -3.41 13.49
N LEU A 3 -19.76 -2.34 13.41
CA LEU A 3 -19.28 -1.78 12.14
C LEU A 3 -17.99 -2.47 11.69
N LEU A 4 -17.10 -2.72 12.65
CA LEU A 4 -15.80 -3.36 12.46
C LEU A 4 -15.92 -4.87 12.67
N LYS A 5 -15.13 -5.65 11.92
CA LYS A 5 -15.01 -7.10 12.14
C LYS A 5 -14.30 -7.41 13.45
N HIS A 6 -13.25 -6.62 13.77
CA HIS A 6 -12.48 -6.79 14.99
C HIS A 6 -12.37 -5.46 15.74
N SER A 7 -12.50 -5.50 17.06
CA SER A 7 -12.39 -4.29 17.90
C SER A 7 -10.99 -3.66 17.89
N ALA A 8 -9.96 -4.46 17.60
CA ALA A 8 -8.59 -4.00 17.47
C ALA A 8 -8.41 -2.98 16.31
N ASP A 9 -9.24 -3.05 15.26
CA ASP A 9 -9.17 -2.16 14.10
C ASP A 9 -9.63 -0.72 14.39
N ARG A 10 -10.17 -0.45 15.58
CA ARG A 10 -10.60 0.91 15.96
C ARG A 10 -9.46 1.91 15.90
N TRP A 11 -8.28 1.55 16.43
CA TRP A 11 -7.11 2.42 16.45
C TRP A 11 -6.54 2.69 15.05
N PRO A 12 -6.27 1.70 14.20
CA PRO A 12 -5.89 1.90 12.82
C PRO A 12 -6.84 2.83 12.06
N VAL A 13 -8.15 2.59 12.12
CA VAL A 13 -9.15 3.42 11.44
C VAL A 13 -9.13 4.86 11.96
N PHE A 14 -9.17 5.05 13.27
CA PHE A 14 -9.12 6.37 13.88
C PHE A 14 -7.84 7.13 13.48
N PHE A 15 -6.69 6.46 13.54
CA PHE A 15 -5.39 7.03 13.21
C PHE A 15 -5.32 7.47 11.75
N ILE A 16 -5.72 6.59 10.81
CA ILE A 16 -5.70 6.88 9.37
C ILE A 16 -6.61 8.06 9.04
N LEU A 17 -7.83 8.09 9.56
CA LEU A 17 -8.77 9.18 9.29
C LEU A 17 -8.29 10.50 9.90
N SER A 18 -7.76 10.49 11.12
CA SER A 18 -7.20 11.68 11.78
C SER A 18 -5.99 12.22 11.02
N LEU A 19 -5.08 11.34 10.59
CA LEU A 19 -3.90 11.73 9.84
C LEU A 19 -4.27 12.23 8.43
N SER A 20 -5.26 11.62 7.78
CA SER A 20 -5.77 12.12 6.50
C SER A 20 -6.38 13.52 6.64
N ALA A 21 -7.18 13.75 7.69
CA ALA A 21 -7.72 15.08 7.96
C ALA A 21 -6.63 16.12 8.21
N LEU A 22 -5.57 15.75 8.93
CA LEU A 22 -4.41 16.60 9.15
C LEU A 22 -3.64 16.88 7.85
N ASP A 23 -3.40 15.86 7.01
CA ASP A 23 -2.75 16.03 5.71
C ASP A 23 -3.51 17.01 4.82
N PHE A 24 -4.85 16.87 4.73
CA PHE A 24 -5.68 17.79 3.96
C PHE A 24 -5.67 19.20 4.55
N ALA A 25 -5.74 19.33 5.88
CA ALA A 25 -5.66 20.64 6.53
C ALA A 25 -4.32 21.33 6.23
N LEU A 26 -3.21 20.61 6.34
CA LEU A 26 -1.88 21.15 6.01
C LEU A 26 -1.78 21.53 4.54
N TYR A 27 -2.28 20.68 3.64
CA TYR A 27 -2.25 20.94 2.20
C TYR A 27 -2.99 22.24 1.83
N PHE A 28 -4.15 22.48 2.42
CA PHE A 28 -4.96 23.65 2.08
C PHE A 28 -4.63 24.93 2.87
N LEU A 29 -4.07 24.80 4.09
CA LEU A 29 -3.93 25.91 5.02
C LEU A 29 -2.48 26.35 5.25
N VAL A 30 -1.48 25.51 4.91
CA VAL A 30 -0.08 25.77 5.20
C VAL A 30 0.74 25.88 3.93
N SER A 31 1.28 27.08 3.67
CA SER A 31 2.18 27.34 2.52
C SER A 31 3.67 27.40 2.93
N ASN A 32 3.98 27.38 4.23
CA ASN A 32 5.36 27.46 4.71
C ASN A 32 6.11 26.13 4.48
N PRO A 33 7.14 26.09 3.60
CA PRO A 33 7.84 24.86 3.25
C PRO A 33 8.63 24.25 4.43
N TYR A 34 9.06 25.06 5.38
CA TYR A 34 9.78 24.56 6.57
C TYR A 34 8.83 23.77 7.48
N VAL A 35 7.61 24.28 7.69
CA VAL A 35 6.58 23.57 8.46
C VAL A 35 6.23 22.25 7.79
N LEU A 36 6.03 22.26 6.48
CA LEU A 36 5.73 21.05 5.72
C LEU A 36 6.91 20.05 5.74
N GLY A 37 8.15 20.54 5.65
CA GLY A 37 9.36 19.71 5.74
C GLY A 37 9.51 19.03 7.10
N VAL A 38 9.31 19.78 8.21
CA VAL A 38 9.32 19.21 9.56
C VAL A 38 8.20 18.20 9.74
N TYR A 39 7.00 18.52 9.30
CA TYR A 39 5.87 17.59 9.33
C TYR A 39 6.19 16.30 8.55
N PHE A 40 6.68 16.41 7.31
CA PHE A 40 7.06 15.26 6.50
C PHE A 40 8.06 14.36 7.23
N TYR A 41 9.09 14.93 7.81
CA TYR A 41 10.12 14.19 8.54
C TYR A 41 9.54 13.45 9.76
N LEU A 42 8.73 14.16 10.58
CA LEU A 42 8.13 13.58 11.78
C LEU A 42 7.11 12.46 11.45
N MET A 43 6.48 12.51 10.26
CA MET A 43 5.44 11.56 9.86
C MET A 43 5.99 10.31 9.14
N ILE A 44 7.28 10.19 8.89
CA ILE A 44 7.87 8.99 8.24
C ILE A 44 7.49 7.73 9.03
N ILE A 45 7.76 7.70 10.34
CA ILE A 45 7.48 6.53 11.18
C ILE A 45 5.98 6.31 11.36
N PRO A 46 5.15 7.30 11.76
CA PRO A 46 3.70 7.11 11.83
C PRO A 46 3.07 6.61 10.52
N LYS A 47 3.48 7.17 9.38
CA LYS A 47 2.96 6.74 8.08
C LYS A 47 3.43 5.33 7.67
N SER A 48 4.59 4.89 8.11
CA SER A 48 5.03 3.51 7.86
C SER A 48 4.12 2.46 8.53
N GLN A 49 3.51 2.78 9.68
CA GLN A 49 2.52 1.91 10.32
C GLN A 49 1.26 1.74 9.46
N ILE A 50 0.89 2.75 8.67
CA ILE A 50 -0.25 2.67 7.75
C ILE A 50 0.01 1.62 6.67
N CYS A 51 1.26 1.47 6.20
CA CYS A 51 1.62 0.39 5.26
C CYS A 51 1.36 -1.01 5.85
N ALA A 52 1.71 -1.23 7.13
CA ALA A 52 1.46 -2.49 7.80
C ALA A 52 -0.04 -2.77 7.98
N TRP A 53 -0.83 -1.76 8.34
CA TRP A 53 -2.29 -1.89 8.44
C TRP A 53 -2.95 -2.08 7.07
N ASN A 54 -2.46 -1.41 6.02
CA ASN A 54 -2.91 -1.66 4.65
C ASN A 54 -2.66 -3.11 4.25
N HIS A 55 -1.46 -3.63 4.50
CA HIS A 55 -1.13 -5.04 4.26
C HIS A 55 -2.13 -5.97 4.97
N HIS A 56 -2.36 -5.77 6.27
CA HIS A 56 -3.33 -6.56 7.03
C HIS A 56 -4.75 -6.46 6.45
N HIS A 57 -5.20 -5.25 6.10
CA HIS A 57 -6.51 -5.00 5.51
C HIS A 57 -6.73 -5.77 4.19
N GLN A 58 -5.69 -5.90 3.36
CA GLN A 58 -5.77 -6.65 2.10
C GLN A 58 -5.98 -8.16 2.32
N HIS A 59 -5.56 -8.71 3.45
CA HIS A 59 -5.81 -10.10 3.82
C HIS A 59 -7.10 -10.27 4.64
N ALA A 60 -7.43 -9.30 5.48
CA ALA A 60 -8.57 -9.33 6.38
C ALA A 60 -9.30 -7.96 6.38
N PRO A 61 -10.32 -7.77 5.53
CA PRO A 61 -11.04 -6.50 5.45
C PRO A 61 -11.55 -6.02 6.81
N THR A 62 -11.30 -4.76 7.13
CA THR A 62 -11.56 -4.12 8.42
C THR A 62 -13.05 -4.02 8.77
N PHE A 63 -13.87 -3.59 7.80
CA PHE A 63 -15.29 -3.40 8.00
C PHE A 63 -16.10 -4.61 7.53
N ILE A 64 -17.28 -4.78 8.15
CA ILE A 64 -18.28 -5.77 7.70
C ILE A 64 -18.83 -5.37 6.33
N GLN A 65 -19.00 -4.07 6.10
CA GLN A 65 -19.61 -3.51 4.89
C GLN A 65 -18.56 -3.20 3.82
N THR A 66 -18.74 -3.74 2.63
CA THR A 66 -17.81 -3.54 1.49
C THR A 66 -17.59 -2.06 1.12
N PRO A 67 -18.60 -1.17 1.06
CA PRO A 67 -18.37 0.23 0.72
C PRO A 67 -17.43 0.95 1.69
N LEU A 68 -17.47 0.62 2.98
CA LEU A 68 -16.57 1.21 3.97
C LEU A 68 -15.12 0.71 3.81
N ASN A 69 -14.94 -0.54 3.39
CA ASN A 69 -13.62 -1.05 3.04
C ASN A 69 -13.06 -0.28 1.84
N ARG A 70 -13.87 -0.05 0.78
CA ARG A 70 -13.44 0.73 -0.39
C ARG A 70 -13.06 2.17 -0.03
N LEU A 71 -13.82 2.80 0.87
CA LEU A 71 -13.48 4.13 1.37
C LEU A 71 -12.15 4.11 2.18
N LEU A 72 -11.95 3.10 3.03
CA LEU A 72 -10.71 2.95 3.78
C LEU A 72 -9.51 2.69 2.85
N GLU A 73 -9.68 1.88 1.81
CA GLU A 73 -8.67 1.60 0.78
C GLU A 73 -8.24 2.86 0.03
N PHE A 74 -9.16 3.79 -0.21
CA PHE A 74 -8.83 5.10 -0.76
C PHE A 74 -7.87 5.88 0.16
N PHE A 75 -8.12 5.92 1.47
CA PHE A 75 -7.21 6.54 2.43
C PHE A 75 -5.86 5.79 2.52
N TYR A 76 -5.87 4.47 2.48
CA TYR A 76 -4.63 3.70 2.39
C TYR A 76 -3.81 4.09 1.15
N ALA A 77 -4.44 4.18 -0.01
CA ALA A 77 -3.77 4.56 -1.25
C ALA A 77 -3.16 5.96 -1.18
N LEU A 78 -3.85 6.93 -0.58
CA LEU A 78 -3.32 8.30 -0.37
C LEU A 78 -2.04 8.31 0.49
N HIS A 79 -1.97 7.48 1.52
CA HIS A 79 -0.82 7.44 2.42
C HIS A 79 0.34 6.58 1.91
N THR A 80 0.05 5.49 1.22
CA THR A 80 1.05 4.49 0.81
C THR A 80 1.47 4.60 -0.64
N GLY A 81 0.70 5.30 -1.47
CA GLY A 81 0.88 5.31 -2.92
C GLY A 81 0.56 3.97 -3.60
N VAL A 82 -0.07 3.03 -2.89
CA VAL A 82 -0.36 1.68 -3.38
C VAL A 82 -1.86 1.42 -3.32
N THR A 83 -2.47 1.23 -4.50
CA THR A 83 -3.91 0.90 -4.60
C THR A 83 -4.16 -0.56 -4.25
N THR A 84 -5.40 -0.88 -3.82
CA THR A 84 -5.83 -2.25 -3.53
C THR A 84 -5.62 -3.18 -4.72
N ASN A 85 -5.90 -2.70 -5.92
CA ASN A 85 -5.77 -3.52 -7.13
C ASN A 85 -4.30 -3.86 -7.43
N LEU A 86 -3.37 -2.92 -7.15
CA LEU A 86 -1.93 -3.21 -7.20
C LEU A 86 -1.53 -4.26 -6.16
N TRP A 87 -2.04 -4.17 -4.93
CA TRP A 87 -1.82 -5.18 -3.90
C TRP A 87 -2.25 -6.58 -4.37
N THR A 88 -3.45 -6.69 -4.93
CA THR A 88 -3.97 -7.97 -5.44
C THR A 88 -3.04 -8.56 -6.49
N LEU A 89 -2.64 -7.78 -7.49
CA LEU A 89 -1.80 -8.27 -8.57
C LEU A 89 -0.37 -8.53 -8.13
N HIS A 90 0.28 -7.53 -7.52
CA HIS A 90 1.70 -7.62 -7.17
C HIS A 90 1.92 -8.53 -5.96
N HIS A 91 1.15 -8.32 -4.88
CA HIS A 91 1.39 -8.98 -3.60
C HIS A 91 0.75 -10.37 -3.55
N VAL A 92 -0.54 -10.50 -3.88
CA VAL A 92 -1.21 -11.80 -3.81
C VAL A 92 -0.77 -12.71 -4.96
N HIS A 93 -0.95 -12.28 -6.21
CA HIS A 93 -0.62 -13.13 -7.37
C HIS A 93 0.87 -13.17 -7.67
N GLY A 94 1.60 -12.09 -7.51
CA GLY A 94 3.00 -11.98 -7.85
C GLY A 94 3.96 -12.48 -6.77
N HIS A 95 3.64 -12.23 -5.50
CA HIS A 95 4.49 -12.59 -4.36
C HIS A 95 4.00 -13.85 -3.64
N HIS A 96 2.80 -13.88 -3.08
CA HIS A 96 2.35 -15.04 -2.30
C HIS A 96 2.33 -16.33 -3.10
N ASN A 97 1.88 -16.30 -4.36
CA ASN A 97 1.86 -17.49 -5.21
C ASN A 97 3.26 -17.98 -5.64
N ASN A 98 4.28 -17.10 -5.53
CA ASN A 98 5.65 -17.40 -5.91
C ASN A 98 6.63 -17.18 -4.77
N PHE A 99 6.17 -17.24 -3.53
CA PHE A 99 6.91 -16.88 -2.32
C PHE A 99 8.30 -17.55 -2.26
N LEU A 100 9.33 -16.71 -2.11
CA LEU A 100 10.75 -17.09 -2.09
C LEU A 100 11.33 -17.63 -3.40
N ASP A 101 10.56 -17.80 -4.47
CA ASP A 101 11.13 -18.14 -5.78
C ASP A 101 11.84 -16.92 -6.37
N GLN A 102 13.15 -16.91 -6.32
CA GLN A 102 13.96 -15.79 -6.78
C GLN A 102 13.92 -15.56 -8.31
N LYS A 103 13.20 -16.38 -9.07
CA LYS A 103 12.94 -16.20 -10.51
C LYS A 103 11.57 -15.59 -10.78
N MET A 104 10.57 -15.98 -9.97
CA MET A 104 9.16 -15.68 -10.21
C MET A 104 8.57 -14.66 -9.24
N ASP A 105 9.06 -14.61 -8.00
CA ASP A 105 8.55 -13.75 -6.93
C ASP A 105 8.73 -12.27 -7.29
N GLU A 106 7.65 -11.51 -7.29
CA GLU A 106 7.69 -10.07 -7.55
C GLU A 106 8.40 -9.27 -6.46
N SER A 107 8.63 -9.86 -5.29
CA SER A 107 9.42 -9.29 -4.20
C SER A 107 10.83 -9.89 -4.11
N ARG A 108 11.32 -10.52 -5.18
CA ARG A 108 12.66 -11.12 -5.20
C ARG A 108 13.76 -10.08 -5.01
N TRP A 109 14.79 -10.46 -4.26
CA TRP A 109 15.96 -9.61 -3.96
C TRP A 109 17.21 -9.99 -4.75
N THR A 110 17.11 -10.95 -5.68
CA THR A 110 18.20 -11.30 -6.60
C THR A 110 18.07 -10.56 -7.93
N ARG A 111 19.22 -10.23 -8.52
CA ARG A 111 19.31 -9.73 -9.90
C ARG A 111 19.22 -10.88 -10.90
N GLY A 112 19.10 -10.55 -12.19
CA GLY A 112 19.05 -11.54 -13.26
C GLY A 112 20.30 -12.42 -13.40
N ASP A 113 21.45 -11.95 -12.90
CA ASP A 113 22.72 -12.68 -12.84
C ASP A 113 22.87 -13.55 -11.59
N GLY A 114 21.86 -13.59 -10.72
CA GLY A 114 21.84 -14.37 -9.47
C GLY A 114 22.49 -13.67 -8.26
N THR A 115 23.07 -12.47 -8.43
CA THR A 115 23.63 -11.70 -7.31
C THR A 115 22.54 -11.05 -6.46
N GLN A 116 22.82 -10.78 -5.19
CA GLN A 116 21.87 -10.12 -4.28
C GLN A 116 21.92 -8.60 -4.43
N MET A 117 20.76 -7.96 -4.38
CA MET A 117 20.65 -6.50 -4.29
C MET A 117 20.95 -6.03 -2.86
N GLY A 118 21.58 -4.86 -2.72
CA GLY A 118 21.65 -4.17 -1.44
C GLY A 118 20.27 -3.59 -1.05
N GLU A 119 20.09 -3.30 0.24
CA GLU A 119 18.79 -2.84 0.80
C GLU A 119 18.23 -1.60 0.09
N LEU A 120 19.07 -0.59 -0.15
CA LEU A 120 18.66 0.64 -0.82
C LEU A 120 18.28 0.38 -2.29
N GLU A 121 19.09 -0.40 -3.01
CA GLU A 121 18.80 -0.79 -4.39
C GLU A 121 17.49 -1.56 -4.48
N TYR A 122 17.30 -2.54 -3.59
CA TYR A 122 16.07 -3.31 -3.50
C TYR A 122 14.86 -2.41 -3.28
N SER A 123 14.91 -1.55 -2.26
CA SER A 123 13.81 -0.66 -1.90
C SER A 123 13.43 0.28 -3.05
N LEU A 124 14.42 0.92 -3.67
CA LEU A 124 14.19 1.82 -4.80
C LEU A 124 13.63 1.09 -6.02
N LYS A 125 14.17 -0.07 -6.35
CA LYS A 125 13.73 -0.87 -7.49
C LYS A 125 12.30 -1.39 -7.30
N ILE A 126 11.99 -1.93 -6.11
CA ILE A 126 10.66 -2.43 -5.80
C ILE A 126 9.62 -1.31 -5.86
N ALA A 127 9.90 -0.16 -5.25
CA ALA A 127 9.00 1.00 -5.29
C ALA A 127 8.81 1.54 -6.71
N ALA A 128 9.89 1.82 -7.43
CA ALA A 128 9.83 2.43 -8.76
C ALA A 128 9.16 1.54 -9.83
N THR A 129 9.17 0.23 -9.66
CA THR A 129 8.64 -0.72 -10.65
C THR A 129 7.36 -1.42 -10.25
N ALA A 130 6.81 -1.14 -9.05
CA ALA A 130 5.65 -1.86 -8.51
C ALA A 130 4.44 -1.88 -9.45
N TYR A 131 4.05 -0.72 -9.97
CA TYR A 131 2.92 -0.61 -10.89
C TYR A 131 3.15 -1.33 -12.22
N TYR A 132 4.34 -1.20 -12.80
CA TYR A 132 4.70 -1.92 -14.01
C TYR A 132 4.66 -3.43 -13.80
N ARG A 133 5.20 -3.93 -12.68
CA ARG A 133 5.20 -5.37 -12.38
C ARG A 133 3.81 -5.88 -12.09
N GLY A 134 2.99 -5.13 -11.33
CA GLY A 134 1.57 -5.43 -11.15
C GLY A 134 0.83 -5.54 -12.50
N TYR A 135 1.07 -4.62 -13.43
CA TYR A 135 0.52 -4.69 -14.78
C TYR A 135 0.95 -5.96 -15.53
N GLN A 136 2.23 -6.37 -15.43
CA GLN A 136 2.71 -7.59 -16.07
C GLN A 136 2.07 -8.86 -15.48
N VAL A 137 1.94 -8.93 -14.15
CA VAL A 137 1.21 -10.01 -13.47
C VAL A 137 -0.24 -10.06 -13.93
N GLY A 138 -0.87 -8.89 -14.07
CA GLY A 138 -2.26 -8.74 -14.49
C GLY A 138 -2.57 -9.34 -15.85
N LYS A 139 -1.60 -9.46 -16.76
CA LYS A 139 -1.80 -10.11 -18.06
C LYS A 139 -2.29 -11.56 -17.94
N LYS A 140 -2.01 -12.23 -16.83
CA LYS A 140 -2.50 -13.59 -16.52
C LYS A 140 -3.82 -13.57 -15.74
N HIS A 141 -4.30 -12.41 -15.32
CA HIS A 141 -5.49 -12.19 -14.48
C HIS A 141 -6.36 -11.06 -15.07
N PRO A 142 -7.09 -11.32 -16.19
CA PRO A 142 -7.75 -10.24 -16.98
C PRO A 142 -8.78 -9.43 -16.19
N LYS A 143 -9.48 -10.05 -15.25
CA LYS A 143 -10.47 -9.36 -14.41
C LYS A 143 -9.81 -8.36 -13.47
N GLU A 144 -8.82 -8.83 -12.73
CA GLU A 144 -8.06 -8.02 -11.77
C GLU A 144 -7.24 -6.95 -12.50
N GLN A 145 -6.72 -7.24 -13.69
CA GLN A 145 -6.02 -6.26 -14.52
C GLN A 145 -6.94 -5.14 -14.97
N ARG A 146 -8.17 -5.46 -15.38
CA ARG A 146 -9.16 -4.44 -15.75
C ARG A 146 -9.44 -3.52 -14.55
N ASP A 147 -9.67 -4.10 -13.37
CA ASP A 147 -9.96 -3.34 -12.16
C ASP A 147 -8.74 -2.48 -11.74
N PHE A 148 -7.52 -2.99 -11.93
CA PHE A 148 -6.28 -2.21 -11.74
C PHE A 148 -6.10 -1.03 -12.70
N ILE A 149 -6.59 -1.14 -13.94
CA ILE A 149 -6.47 -0.07 -14.93
C ILE A 149 -7.55 1.01 -14.72
N LEU A 150 -8.74 0.62 -14.22
CA LEU A 150 -9.88 1.50 -14.07
C LEU A 150 -9.93 2.26 -12.74
N PHE A 151 -9.27 1.74 -11.71
CA PHE A 151 -9.31 2.22 -10.32
C PHE A 151 -7.93 2.23 -9.67
#